data_3950b2a4c9ee31f6c96a0cf95f85e18c
#
_entry.id   3950b2a4c9ee31f6c96a0cf95f85e18c
#
_cell.length_a   1.000
_cell.length_b   1.000
_cell.length_c   1.000
_cell.angle_alpha   90.00
_cell.angle_beta   90.00
_cell.angle_gamma   90.00
#
_symmetry.space_group_name_H-M   'P 1'
#
loop_
_entity.id
_entity.type
_entity.pdbx_description
1 polymer ?
#
loop_
_entity_poly.entity_id
_entity_poly.type
_entity_poly.pdbx_seq_one_letter_code
_entity_poly.pdbx_strand_id
1 'polypeptide(L)'
;IAYVTSGKTSGFFPVPAPQTGKVLVLSGEDDPGRVLEPRYQAAGADLSKIFVMTSDDYYEKTGRLLSIKDKALDDFVDTCEPILIIIDPLQSFLPSDLEMGSRNQMRGITVPLKSISNRRNCSSLISMHTNKKQGVSGRARLADSSDIWDIARSVLMMGRSKNDGKIYLSHEKSSYSKPQQ
;
A
#
# COMPACT_ATOMS: atom_id res chain seq x y z
N ILE A 1 8.97 4.37 -2.34
CA ILE A 1 8.70 5.58 -3.14
C ILE A 1 9.98 6.05 -3.82
N ALA A 2 11.03 6.45 -3.08
CA ALA A 2 12.28 6.96 -3.67
C ALA A 2 12.86 6.04 -4.76
N TYR A 3 12.89 4.73 -4.52
CA TYR A 3 13.34 3.76 -5.51
C TYR A 3 12.57 3.83 -6.84
N VAL A 4 11.24 3.99 -6.77
CA VAL A 4 10.38 4.03 -7.96
C VAL A 4 10.41 5.40 -8.66
N THR A 5 10.50 6.49 -7.91
CA THR A 5 10.45 7.85 -8.48
C THR A 5 11.79 8.33 -9.02
N SER A 6 12.88 8.06 -8.31
CA SER A 6 14.23 8.55 -8.65
C SER A 6 15.23 7.46 -9.07
N GLY A 7 14.88 6.18 -8.96
CA GLY A 7 15.78 5.06 -9.26
C GLY A 7 16.87 4.83 -8.21
N LYS A 8 16.85 5.56 -7.09
CA LYS A 8 17.88 5.45 -6.07
C LYS A 8 17.89 4.07 -5.41
N THR A 9 19.05 3.48 -5.37
CA THR A 9 19.30 2.23 -4.64
C THR A 9 19.26 2.45 -3.11
N SER A 10 18.97 1.39 -2.39
CA SER A 10 19.00 1.37 -0.92
C SER A 10 19.49 0.01 -0.43
N GLY A 11 19.66 -0.16 0.89
CA GLY A 11 20.00 -1.45 1.47
C GLY A 11 18.99 -2.56 1.15
N PHE A 12 17.71 -2.21 0.93
CA PHE A 12 16.68 -3.15 0.48
C PHE A 12 16.63 -3.36 -1.03
N PHE A 13 17.07 -2.36 -1.79
CA PHE A 13 17.06 -2.37 -3.26
C PHE A 13 18.46 -2.02 -3.76
N PRO A 14 19.40 -2.99 -3.74
CA PRO A 14 20.80 -2.74 -4.08
C PRO A 14 21.06 -2.54 -5.57
N VAL A 15 20.10 -2.91 -6.43
CA VAL A 15 20.15 -2.69 -7.89
C VAL A 15 19.27 -1.50 -8.27
N PRO A 16 19.62 -0.71 -9.28
CA PRO A 16 18.77 0.36 -9.79
C PRO A 16 17.39 -0.13 -10.19
N ALA A 17 16.39 0.72 -10.04
CA ALA A 17 15.05 0.41 -10.52
C ALA A 17 15.07 0.20 -12.05
N PRO A 18 14.44 -0.87 -12.55
CA PRO A 18 14.40 -1.13 -14.00
C PRO A 18 13.59 -0.06 -14.75
N GLN A 19 12.73 0.62 -14.04
CA GLN A 19 11.89 1.71 -14.54
C GLN A 19 11.61 2.70 -13.42
N THR A 20 11.63 3.99 -13.72
CA THR A 20 11.14 5.05 -12.83
C THR A 20 9.83 5.59 -13.36
N GLY A 21 8.98 6.10 -12.46
CA GLY A 21 7.70 6.67 -12.87
C GLY A 21 6.95 7.31 -11.72
N LYS A 22 5.71 7.68 -12.01
CA LYS A 22 4.82 8.33 -11.05
C LYS A 22 4.30 7.34 -10.01
N VAL A 23 4.12 7.82 -8.80
CA VAL A 23 3.55 7.09 -7.67
C VAL A 23 2.32 7.82 -7.17
N LEU A 24 1.21 7.11 -7.05
CA LEU A 24 0.01 7.57 -6.37
C LEU A 24 0.02 7.02 -4.95
N VAL A 25 -0.17 7.88 -3.96
CA VAL A 25 -0.29 7.53 -2.55
C VAL A 25 -1.69 7.88 -2.05
N LEU A 26 -2.42 6.89 -1.58
CA LEU A 26 -3.61 7.09 -0.77
C LEU A 26 -3.16 7.09 0.69
N SER A 27 -3.22 8.25 1.35
CA SER A 27 -2.83 8.41 2.76
C SER A 27 -4.07 8.62 3.63
N GLY A 28 -4.24 7.74 4.62
CA GLY A 28 -5.36 7.79 5.54
C GLY A 28 -5.02 8.32 6.93
N GLU A 29 -3.72 8.52 7.24
CA GLU A 29 -3.27 8.87 8.59
C GLU A 29 -2.28 10.05 8.61
N ASP A 30 -1.42 10.15 7.61
CA ASP A 30 -0.32 11.12 7.59
C ASP A 30 -0.64 12.35 6.74
N ASP A 31 -0.36 13.55 7.28
CA ASP A 31 -0.47 14.82 6.56
C ASP A 31 0.57 14.90 5.41
N PRO A 32 0.14 15.24 4.19
CA PRO A 32 1.02 15.26 3.03
C PRO A 32 2.20 16.22 3.18
N GLY A 33 1.95 17.46 3.58
CA GLY A 33 2.98 18.50 3.62
C GLY A 33 3.87 18.42 4.88
N ARG A 34 3.26 18.09 6.03
CA ARG A 34 3.99 18.08 7.30
C ARG A 34 4.74 16.79 7.58
N VAL A 35 4.24 15.67 7.04
CA VAL A 35 4.76 14.34 7.38
C VAL A 35 5.32 13.63 6.15
N LEU A 36 4.54 13.49 5.09
CA LEU A 36 4.92 12.66 3.95
C LEU A 36 6.02 13.31 3.09
N GLU A 37 5.84 14.58 2.72
CA GLU A 37 6.80 15.29 1.87
C GLU A 37 8.21 15.34 2.47
N PRO A 38 8.41 15.72 3.74
CA PRO A 38 9.74 15.68 4.37
C PRO A 38 10.36 14.27 4.40
N ARG A 39 9.55 13.24 4.65
CA ARG A 39 10.02 11.84 4.63
C ARG A 39 10.46 11.40 3.24
N TYR A 40 9.70 11.77 2.20
CA TYR A 40 10.01 11.43 0.82
C TYR A 40 11.26 12.16 0.34
N GLN A 41 11.39 13.44 0.70
CA GLN A 41 12.58 14.26 0.42
C GLN A 41 13.83 13.67 1.09
N ALA A 42 13.74 13.35 2.39
CA ALA A 42 14.85 12.73 3.13
C ALA A 42 15.27 11.38 2.54
N ALA A 43 14.31 10.60 2.02
CA ALA A 43 14.58 9.35 1.31
C ALA A 43 15.15 9.57 -0.10
N GLY A 44 15.18 10.81 -0.61
CA GLY A 44 15.67 11.18 -1.93
C GLY A 44 14.71 10.82 -3.07
N ALA A 45 13.42 10.87 -2.81
CA ALA A 45 12.40 10.71 -3.82
C ALA A 45 12.33 11.93 -4.77
N ASP A 46 11.90 11.70 -6.00
CA ASP A 46 11.53 12.76 -6.93
C ASP A 46 10.07 13.19 -6.63
N LEU A 47 9.92 14.30 -5.91
CA LEU A 47 8.62 14.80 -5.46
C LEU A 47 7.70 15.16 -6.63
N SER A 48 8.22 15.53 -7.79
CA SER A 48 7.43 15.87 -8.98
C SER A 48 6.66 14.68 -9.54
N LYS A 49 7.04 13.46 -9.14
CA LYS A 49 6.40 12.20 -9.54
C LYS A 49 5.49 11.60 -8.47
N ILE A 50 5.26 12.31 -7.37
CA ILE A 50 4.44 11.82 -6.26
C ILE A 50 3.12 12.57 -6.25
N PHE A 51 2.04 11.81 -6.31
CA PHE A 51 0.67 12.32 -6.20
C PHE A 51 0.07 11.74 -4.92
N VAL A 52 -0.48 12.60 -4.08
CA VAL A 52 -1.09 12.18 -2.81
C VAL A 52 -2.58 12.50 -2.85
N MET A 53 -3.40 11.55 -2.44
CA MET A 53 -4.82 11.72 -2.18
C MET A 53 -5.09 11.32 -0.73
N THR A 54 -5.61 12.24 0.07
CA THR A 54 -5.96 11.97 1.47
C THR A 54 -7.46 11.76 1.63
N SER A 55 -7.83 11.04 2.69
CA SER A 55 -9.23 10.92 3.09
C SER A 55 -9.83 12.27 3.45
N ASP A 56 -9.05 13.14 4.12
CA ASP A 56 -9.50 14.45 4.58
C ASP A 56 -9.74 15.40 3.42
N ASP A 57 -8.79 15.54 2.48
CA ASP A 57 -8.97 16.38 1.28
C ASP A 57 -10.18 15.96 0.45
N TYR A 58 -10.43 14.64 0.38
CA TYR A 58 -11.57 14.12 -0.35
C TYR A 58 -12.87 14.42 0.38
N TYR A 59 -12.88 14.26 1.72
CA TYR A 59 -14.04 14.58 2.55
C TYR A 59 -14.39 16.07 2.50
N GLU A 60 -13.42 16.96 2.61
CA GLU A 60 -13.62 18.40 2.49
C GLU A 60 -14.25 18.80 1.17
N LYS A 61 -13.86 18.15 0.07
CA LYS A 61 -14.39 18.44 -1.28
C LYS A 61 -15.75 17.82 -1.57
N THR A 62 -16.07 16.68 -0.99
CA THR A 62 -17.21 15.85 -1.40
C THR A 62 -18.22 15.58 -0.29
N GLY A 63 -17.87 15.82 0.98
CA GLY A 63 -18.66 15.44 2.14
C GLY A 63 -18.73 13.92 2.40
N ARG A 64 -17.90 13.12 1.74
CA ARG A 64 -17.87 11.65 1.84
C ARG A 64 -16.44 11.15 2.06
N LEU A 65 -16.30 10.06 2.80
CA LEU A 65 -15.01 9.37 2.91
C LEU A 65 -14.65 8.71 1.57
N LEU A 66 -13.38 8.83 1.20
CA LEU A 66 -12.85 8.15 0.01
C LEU A 66 -12.84 6.64 0.24
N SER A 67 -13.42 5.91 -0.68
CA SER A 67 -13.36 4.45 -0.71
C SER A 67 -12.61 3.95 -1.94
N ILE A 68 -11.97 2.79 -1.83
CA ILE A 68 -11.34 2.11 -2.97
C ILE A 68 -12.35 1.79 -4.10
N LYS A 69 -13.65 1.72 -3.76
CA LYS A 69 -14.71 1.51 -4.75
C LYS A 69 -15.14 2.77 -5.48
N ASP A 70 -14.68 3.94 -5.04
CA ASP A 70 -15.11 5.20 -5.64
C ASP A 70 -14.49 5.36 -7.03
N LYS A 71 -15.34 5.79 -7.96
CA LYS A 71 -14.90 6.16 -9.31
C LYS A 71 -13.82 7.24 -9.30
N ALA A 72 -13.79 8.08 -8.27
CA ALA A 72 -12.77 9.10 -8.07
C ALA A 72 -11.35 8.52 -8.04
N LEU A 73 -11.15 7.34 -7.46
CA LEU A 73 -9.86 6.66 -7.50
C LEU A 73 -9.47 6.29 -8.94
N ASP A 74 -10.42 5.75 -9.69
CA ASP A 74 -10.20 5.36 -11.09
C ASP A 74 -9.86 6.57 -11.96
N ASP A 75 -10.63 7.64 -11.83
CA ASP A 75 -10.41 8.89 -12.55
C ASP A 75 -9.05 9.53 -12.18
N PHE A 76 -8.63 9.41 -10.92
CA PHE A 76 -7.35 9.94 -10.47
C PHE A 76 -6.17 9.09 -10.97
N VAL A 77 -6.32 7.78 -10.95
CA VAL A 77 -5.33 6.86 -11.58
C VAL A 77 -5.20 7.14 -13.07
N ASP A 78 -6.32 7.39 -13.75
CA ASP A 78 -6.33 7.73 -15.19
C ASP A 78 -5.62 9.05 -15.48
N THR A 79 -5.74 10.02 -14.58
CA THR A 79 -5.08 11.33 -14.70
C THR A 79 -3.59 11.29 -14.38
N CYS A 80 -3.22 10.56 -13.31
CA CYS A 80 -1.82 10.49 -12.85
C CYS A 80 -0.99 9.51 -13.67
N GLU A 81 -1.59 8.44 -14.20
CA GLU A 81 -0.89 7.34 -14.89
C GLU A 81 0.28 6.79 -14.05
N PRO A 82 0.04 6.35 -12.79
CA PRO A 82 1.09 5.89 -11.93
C PRO A 82 1.57 4.49 -12.32
N ILE A 83 2.85 4.18 -12.09
CA ILE A 83 3.36 2.80 -12.17
C ILE A 83 3.26 2.06 -10.83
N LEU A 84 3.00 2.80 -9.74
CA LEU A 84 2.80 2.26 -8.40
C LEU A 84 1.70 3.05 -7.69
N ILE A 85 0.73 2.31 -7.14
CA ILE A 85 -0.28 2.83 -6.22
C ILE A 85 0.07 2.31 -4.81
N ILE A 86 0.16 3.22 -3.84
CA ILE A 86 0.36 2.89 -2.42
C ILE A 86 -0.92 3.22 -1.67
N ILE A 87 -1.39 2.29 -0.84
CA ILE A 87 -2.56 2.47 0.02
C ILE A 87 -2.10 2.29 1.46
N ASP A 88 -2.15 3.36 2.25
CA ASP A 88 -1.54 3.40 3.59
C ASP A 88 -2.41 4.13 4.64
N PRO A 89 -3.05 3.38 5.53
CA PRO A 89 -3.33 1.94 5.46
C PRO A 89 -4.63 1.64 4.69
N LEU A 90 -4.82 0.39 4.27
CA LEU A 90 -6.03 -0.06 3.57
C LEU A 90 -7.30 0.24 4.36
N GLN A 91 -7.25 0.06 5.68
CA GLN A 91 -8.38 0.22 6.58
C GLN A 91 -9.06 1.59 6.44
N SER A 92 -8.29 2.65 6.20
CA SER A 92 -8.79 4.02 6.05
C SER A 92 -9.63 4.25 4.79
N PHE A 93 -9.56 3.31 3.83
CA PHE A 93 -10.23 3.43 2.52
C PHE A 93 -11.27 2.33 2.28
N LEU A 94 -11.65 1.62 3.33
CA LEU A 94 -12.72 0.63 3.27
C LEU A 94 -14.08 1.28 3.55
N PRO A 95 -15.16 0.83 2.90
CA PRO A 95 -16.51 1.23 3.27
C PRO A 95 -16.79 0.94 4.74
N SER A 96 -17.53 1.83 5.42
CA SER A 96 -17.83 1.72 6.85
C SER A 96 -18.69 0.50 7.23
N ASP A 97 -19.44 -0.01 6.27
CA ASP A 97 -20.32 -1.19 6.42
C ASP A 97 -19.61 -2.50 6.05
N LEU A 98 -18.30 -2.44 5.73
CA LEU A 98 -17.55 -3.61 5.29
C LEU A 98 -17.03 -4.41 6.48
N GLU A 99 -17.35 -5.69 6.50
CA GLU A 99 -16.78 -6.66 7.41
C GLU A 99 -15.50 -7.26 6.82
N MET A 100 -14.35 -6.88 7.36
CA MET A 100 -13.04 -7.38 6.88
C MET A 100 -12.90 -8.91 6.96
N GLY A 101 -13.60 -9.57 7.90
CA GLY A 101 -13.67 -11.02 8.01
C GLY A 101 -14.49 -11.70 6.90
N SER A 102 -15.34 -10.95 6.23
CA SER A 102 -16.16 -11.46 5.13
C SER A 102 -15.37 -11.53 3.83
N ARG A 103 -15.08 -12.76 3.38
CA ARG A 103 -14.34 -12.99 2.14
C ARG A 103 -14.99 -12.36 0.92
N ASN A 104 -16.31 -12.43 0.83
CA ASN A 104 -17.05 -11.88 -0.32
C ASN A 104 -17.00 -10.34 -0.33
N GLN A 105 -17.11 -9.71 0.83
CA GLN A 105 -17.01 -8.25 0.93
C GLN A 105 -15.60 -7.77 0.60
N MET A 106 -14.56 -8.46 1.10
CA MET A 106 -13.17 -8.14 0.77
C MET A 106 -12.83 -8.33 -0.71
N ARG A 107 -13.43 -9.32 -1.39
CA ARG A 107 -13.33 -9.46 -2.84
C ARG A 107 -13.92 -8.29 -3.59
N GLY A 108 -14.98 -7.68 -3.06
CA GLY A 108 -15.53 -6.45 -3.60
C GLY A 108 -14.57 -5.25 -3.58
N ILE A 109 -13.48 -5.31 -2.78
CA ILE A 109 -12.40 -4.34 -2.70
C ILE A 109 -11.21 -4.76 -3.58
N THR A 110 -10.78 -6.00 -3.41
CA THR A 110 -9.53 -6.49 -4.02
C THR A 110 -9.63 -6.72 -5.51
N VAL A 111 -10.81 -7.12 -6.01
CA VAL A 111 -11.03 -7.34 -7.45
C VAL A 111 -10.98 -6.04 -8.25
N PRO A 112 -11.68 -4.94 -7.87
CA PRO A 112 -11.53 -3.64 -8.53
C PRO A 112 -10.09 -3.14 -8.53
N LEU A 113 -9.39 -3.20 -7.40
CA LEU A 113 -8.00 -2.77 -7.31
C LEU A 113 -7.08 -3.56 -8.24
N LYS A 114 -7.26 -4.88 -8.32
CA LYS A 114 -6.55 -5.73 -9.27
C LYS A 114 -6.88 -5.35 -10.72
N SER A 115 -8.13 -5.03 -11.00
CA SER A 115 -8.57 -4.60 -12.35
C SER A 115 -7.89 -3.30 -12.76
N ILE A 116 -7.83 -2.29 -11.86
CA ILE A 116 -7.12 -1.03 -12.07
C ILE A 116 -5.64 -1.33 -12.37
N SER A 117 -4.98 -2.12 -11.52
CA SER A 117 -3.57 -2.47 -11.67
C SER A 117 -3.27 -3.12 -13.03
N ASN A 118 -4.12 -4.06 -13.45
CA ASN A 118 -3.95 -4.75 -14.73
C ASN A 118 -4.20 -3.82 -15.93
N ARG A 119 -5.27 -3.01 -15.89
CA ARG A 119 -5.64 -2.11 -16.98
C ARG A 119 -4.59 -1.04 -17.21
N ARG A 120 -3.99 -0.54 -16.14
CA ARG A 120 -3.00 0.54 -16.18
C ARG A 120 -1.54 0.06 -16.12
N ASN A 121 -1.32 -1.26 -16.12
CA ASN A 121 0.02 -1.87 -16.00
C ASN A 121 0.80 -1.26 -14.82
N CYS A 122 0.14 -1.08 -13.68
CA CYS A 122 0.73 -0.55 -12.46
C CYS A 122 0.69 -1.59 -11.33
N SER A 123 1.60 -1.44 -10.38
CA SER A 123 1.62 -2.26 -9.16
C SER A 123 0.83 -1.59 -8.04
N SER A 124 0.21 -2.38 -7.17
CA SER A 124 -0.40 -1.88 -5.94
C SER A 124 0.36 -2.41 -4.71
N LEU A 125 0.78 -1.50 -3.84
CA LEU A 125 1.37 -1.79 -2.53
C LEU A 125 0.36 -1.41 -1.45
N ILE A 126 -0.04 -2.38 -0.65
CA ILE A 126 -1.04 -2.19 0.40
C ILE A 126 -0.37 -2.33 1.76
N SER A 127 -0.43 -1.29 2.57
CA SER A 127 -0.08 -1.33 3.98
C SER A 127 -1.31 -1.74 4.81
N MET A 128 -1.09 -2.59 5.81
CA MET A 128 -2.13 -3.03 6.73
C MET A 128 -1.58 -3.21 8.12
N HIS A 129 -2.39 -2.87 9.12
CA HIS A 129 -2.08 -3.21 10.50
C HIS A 129 -2.25 -4.71 10.77
N THR A 130 -1.35 -5.25 11.56
CA THR A 130 -1.48 -6.62 12.05
C THR A 130 -2.34 -6.66 13.32
N ASN A 131 -3.03 -7.78 13.56
CA ASN A 131 -3.72 -7.98 14.83
C ASN A 131 -2.70 -8.14 15.98
N LYS A 132 -3.15 -7.84 17.21
CA LYS A 132 -2.34 -7.92 18.44
C LYS A 132 -2.39 -9.30 19.12
N LYS A 133 -2.97 -10.32 18.47
CA LYS A 133 -3.08 -11.67 19.04
C LYS A 133 -1.69 -12.24 19.31
N GLN A 134 -1.47 -12.75 20.52
CA GLN A 134 -0.22 -13.41 20.89
C GLN A 134 -0.18 -14.84 20.33
N GLY A 135 1.02 -15.35 20.05
CA GLY A 135 1.22 -16.73 19.62
C GLY A 135 0.81 -17.03 18.17
N VAL A 136 0.41 -16.03 17.40
CA VAL A 136 0.09 -16.20 15.97
C VAL A 136 1.18 -15.61 15.07
N SER A 137 1.41 -16.23 13.92
CA SER A 137 2.42 -15.82 12.94
C SER A 137 1.86 -15.86 11.52
N GLY A 138 2.59 -15.28 10.58
CA GLY A 138 2.28 -15.32 9.16
C GLY A 138 0.85 -14.84 8.86
N ARG A 139 0.11 -15.61 8.06
CA ARG A 139 -1.25 -15.29 7.64
C ARG A 139 -2.22 -14.98 8.79
N ALA A 140 -2.07 -15.63 9.94
CA ALA A 140 -2.94 -15.41 11.10
C ALA A 140 -2.70 -14.05 11.79
N ARG A 141 -1.63 -13.34 11.44
CA ARG A 141 -1.34 -11.95 11.85
C ARG A 141 -2.11 -10.91 11.06
N LEU A 142 -2.54 -11.22 9.86
CA LEU A 142 -3.39 -10.29 9.11
C LEU A 142 -4.76 -10.24 9.81
N ALA A 143 -5.11 -9.05 10.28
CA ALA A 143 -6.38 -8.82 10.94
C ALA A 143 -7.52 -9.21 9.99
N ASP A 144 -8.17 -10.31 10.33
CA ASP A 144 -9.46 -10.75 9.82
C ASP A 144 -9.64 -10.87 8.30
N SER A 145 -8.60 -10.66 7.48
CA SER A 145 -8.72 -10.70 6.02
C SER A 145 -7.77 -11.70 5.36
N SER A 146 -8.19 -12.95 5.31
CA SER A 146 -7.48 -13.98 4.56
C SER A 146 -7.50 -13.73 3.04
N ASP A 147 -8.50 -13.01 2.53
CA ASP A 147 -8.64 -12.77 1.09
C ASP A 147 -7.54 -11.85 0.54
N ILE A 148 -7.11 -10.84 1.31
CA ILE A 148 -5.99 -9.97 0.91
C ILE A 148 -4.70 -10.78 0.78
N TRP A 149 -4.45 -11.67 1.75
CA TRP A 149 -3.32 -12.59 1.65
C TRP A 149 -3.38 -13.43 0.39
N ASP A 150 -4.56 -13.97 0.09
CA ASP A 150 -4.74 -14.89 -1.03
C ASP A 150 -4.53 -14.20 -2.38
N ILE A 151 -5.00 -12.97 -2.55
CA ILE A 151 -4.88 -12.22 -3.81
C ILE A 151 -3.50 -11.58 -4.00
N ALA A 152 -2.79 -11.26 -2.92
CA ALA A 152 -1.47 -10.65 -2.99
C ALA A 152 -0.46 -11.58 -3.69
N ARG A 153 0.35 -11.03 -4.57
CA ARG A 153 1.45 -11.76 -5.24
C ARG A 153 2.68 -11.88 -4.34
N SER A 154 2.87 -10.92 -3.46
CA SER A 154 3.95 -10.89 -2.47
C SER A 154 3.39 -10.37 -1.16
N VAL A 155 3.80 -10.97 -0.05
CA VAL A 155 3.44 -10.51 1.29
C VAL A 155 4.72 -10.34 2.09
N LEU A 156 4.91 -9.15 2.60
CA LEU A 156 6.02 -8.79 3.48
C LEU A 156 5.46 -8.47 4.87
N MET A 157 6.08 -8.99 5.89
CA MET A 157 5.77 -8.63 7.27
C MET A 157 6.95 -7.92 7.91
N MET A 158 6.67 -6.80 8.55
CA MET A 158 7.68 -6.02 9.26
C MET A 158 7.40 -6.03 10.75
N GLY A 159 8.44 -6.24 11.54
CA GLY A 159 8.32 -6.24 13.00
C GLY A 159 9.62 -5.83 13.67
N ARG A 160 9.50 -5.31 14.89
CA ARG A 160 10.65 -5.02 15.75
C ARG A 160 10.90 -6.20 16.68
N SER A 161 12.12 -6.71 16.66
CA SER A 161 12.55 -7.76 17.60
C SER A 161 12.65 -7.21 19.02
N LYS A 162 12.13 -7.96 19.97
CA LYS A 162 12.25 -7.64 21.41
C LYS A 162 13.64 -7.93 21.96
N ASN A 163 14.39 -8.81 21.29
CA ASN A 163 15.69 -9.25 21.79
C ASN A 163 16.81 -8.26 21.51
N ASP A 164 16.80 -7.63 20.32
CA ASP A 164 17.88 -6.75 19.88
C ASP A 164 17.40 -5.38 19.39
N GLY A 165 16.09 -5.12 19.44
CA GLY A 165 15.47 -3.86 19.02
C GLY A 165 15.50 -3.59 17.51
N LYS A 166 16.05 -4.48 16.71
CA LYS A 166 16.15 -4.33 15.26
C LYS A 166 14.80 -4.53 14.57
N ILE A 167 14.65 -3.89 13.42
CA ILE A 167 13.51 -4.07 12.54
C ILE A 167 13.86 -5.18 11.55
N TYR A 168 12.99 -6.17 11.46
CA TYR A 168 13.08 -7.28 10.52
C TYR A 168 11.95 -7.17 9.50
N LEU A 169 12.29 -7.49 8.26
CA LEU A 169 11.34 -7.64 7.16
C LEU A 169 11.37 -9.09 6.71
N SER A 170 10.24 -9.77 6.82
CA SER A 170 10.09 -11.17 6.42
C SER A 170 9.26 -11.28 5.15
N HIS A 171 9.69 -12.07 4.18
CA HIS A 171 8.97 -12.35 2.94
C HIS A 171 8.11 -13.61 3.12
N GLU A 172 6.87 -13.42 3.55
CA GLU A 172 5.96 -14.50 3.97
C GLU A 172 5.29 -15.23 2.80
N LYS A 173 5.11 -14.55 1.66
CA LYS A 173 4.50 -15.13 0.46
C LYS A 173 5.14 -14.55 -0.80
N SER A 174 5.41 -15.42 -1.76
CA SER A 174 5.76 -15.04 -3.12
C SER A 174 5.05 -15.95 -4.12
N SER A 175 4.50 -15.35 -5.18
CA SER A 175 3.97 -16.09 -6.33
C SER A 175 4.99 -16.27 -7.45
N TYR A 176 6.19 -15.69 -7.30
CA TYR A 176 7.23 -15.67 -8.35
C TYR A 176 8.48 -16.44 -7.99
N SER A 177 8.77 -16.60 -6.71
CA SER A 177 9.95 -17.30 -6.22
C SER A 177 9.66 -17.92 -4.86
N LYS A 178 10.57 -18.75 -4.35
CA LYS A 178 10.51 -19.17 -2.94
C LYS A 178 10.66 -17.93 -2.05
N PRO A 179 9.89 -17.80 -0.95
CA PRO A 179 10.10 -16.75 0.03
C PRO A 179 11.55 -16.75 0.51
N GLN A 180 12.16 -15.57 0.57
CA GLN A 180 13.49 -15.40 1.13
C GLN A 180 13.34 -14.96 2.58
N GLN A 181 14.07 -15.62 3.47
CA GLN A 181 14.16 -15.28 4.89
C GLN A 181 15.41 -14.45 5.17
#